data_a2a58fb546d089dff9c192b0b84bfd59
#
_entry.id   a2a58fb546d089dff9c192b0b84bfd59
#
_cell.length_a   1.000
_cell.length_b   1.000
_cell.length_c   1.000
_cell.angle_alpha   90.00
_cell.angle_beta   90.00
_cell.angle_gamma   90.00
#
_symmetry.space_group_name_H-M   'P 1'
#
loop_
_entity.id
_entity.type
_entity.pdbx_description
1 polymer ?
#
loop_
_entity_poly.entity_id
_entity_poly.type
_entity_poly.pdbx_seq_one_letter_code
_entity_poly.pdbx_strand_id
1 'polypeptide(L)'
;FFFQAEDGIRDYKVTGVQTCALPIFQGTGTEGRVTKKDIIAFVEAKKSGSAPIKTVGSTPSAAPSTSASPSVSLGGDVEIVEMDRMRKLIADHMVMSKQTSPHVTSYVEADVTNLVMWRDRVKKSFEKREGEKITFTPVFIEAVVKAIKDFPLINVSVDGTKIIIKKNINIGMAAALPTGNLIVPVIKNADQLNLLGLTKSVNDLATRARANKLQPDEIQGGTFTLTNVGSFGNVMGTPIINQPQVAILAVGAIRKKPAVIETPMGDAIAIRHMMFLSLSYDHRVVDGSLGGTFLRRVADYLEQFDENREI
;
A
#
# COMPACT_ATOMS: atom_id res chain seq x y z
N PHE A 1 -15.15 17.71 -16.60
CA PHE A 1 -15.73 19.03 -16.38
C PHE A 1 -15.80 19.74 -17.72
N PHE A 2 -17.01 19.93 -18.22
CA PHE A 2 -17.28 20.75 -19.39
C PHE A 2 -17.34 22.20 -18.93
N PHE A 3 -16.55 23.07 -19.50
CA PHE A 3 -16.73 24.51 -19.38
C PHE A 3 -17.45 25.01 -20.60
N GLN A 4 -18.65 25.54 -20.40
CA GLN A 4 -19.36 26.38 -21.34
C GLN A 4 -18.70 27.76 -21.33
N ALA A 5 -18.27 28.21 -22.49
CA ALA A 5 -17.64 29.53 -22.65
C ALA A 5 -18.74 30.59 -22.84
N GLU A 6 -18.91 31.45 -21.85
CA GLU A 6 -19.45 32.79 -22.06
C GLU A 6 -18.55 33.80 -21.32
N ASP A 7 -18.01 34.67 -22.12
CA ASP A 7 -17.44 36.00 -21.82
C ASP A 7 -16.53 36.20 -20.61
N GLY A 8 -15.25 36.44 -20.89
CA GLY A 8 -14.32 37.10 -20.00
C GLY A 8 -13.28 36.19 -19.34
N ILE A 9 -12.25 35.83 -20.10
CA ILE A 9 -11.03 35.25 -19.50
C ILE A 9 -10.36 36.34 -18.64
N ARG A 10 -10.57 36.26 -17.32
CA ARG A 10 -9.76 36.99 -16.34
C ARG A 10 -8.41 36.35 -16.22
N ASP A 11 -7.33 37.14 -16.24
CA ASP A 11 -5.95 36.76 -16.03
C ASP A 11 -5.80 35.95 -14.71
N TYR A 12 -5.60 34.66 -14.81
CA TYR A 12 -5.15 33.85 -13.67
C TYR A 12 -3.63 33.81 -13.64
N LYS A 13 -3.06 34.38 -12.62
CA LYS A 13 -1.66 34.18 -12.25
C LYS A 13 -1.48 32.73 -11.81
N VAL A 14 -1.07 31.85 -12.71
CA VAL A 14 -0.68 30.47 -12.37
C VAL A 14 0.73 30.50 -11.86
N THR A 15 0.91 30.53 -10.55
CA THR A 15 2.19 30.26 -9.89
C THR A 15 2.27 28.75 -9.60
N GLY A 16 3.22 28.06 -10.24
CA GLY A 16 3.69 26.75 -9.81
C GLY A 16 3.02 25.52 -10.44
N VAL A 17 2.95 25.42 -11.76
CA VAL A 17 2.78 24.14 -12.45
C VAL A 17 4.05 23.83 -13.22
N GLN A 18 4.71 22.73 -12.87
CA GLN A 18 5.82 22.20 -13.67
C GLN A 18 5.31 21.89 -15.08
N THR A 19 5.85 22.59 -16.05
CA THR A 19 5.53 22.46 -17.45
C THR A 19 6.06 21.15 -18.00
N CYS A 20 5.18 20.23 -18.40
CA CYS A 20 5.47 19.29 -19.46
C CYS A 20 5.92 20.09 -20.69
N ALA A 21 7.02 19.69 -21.34
CA ALA A 21 7.64 20.38 -22.44
C ALA A 21 6.63 20.65 -23.58
N LEU A 22 6.03 21.83 -23.55
CA LEU A 22 5.31 22.38 -24.70
C LEU A 22 6.36 22.99 -25.65
N PRO A 23 6.18 22.92 -26.96
CA PRO A 23 7.10 23.55 -27.89
C PRO A 23 7.19 25.05 -27.59
N ILE A 24 8.38 25.51 -27.22
CA ILE A 24 8.66 26.89 -26.84
C ILE A 24 8.56 27.74 -28.09
N PHE A 25 7.53 28.56 -28.24
CA PHE A 25 7.44 29.61 -29.23
C PHE A 25 7.33 30.98 -28.54
N GLN A 26 7.91 31.99 -29.17
CA GLN A 26 8.00 33.34 -28.63
C GLN A 26 6.62 34.01 -28.69
N GLY A 27 6.08 34.44 -27.53
CA GLY A 27 4.84 35.20 -27.45
C GLY A 27 5.05 36.68 -27.82
N THR A 28 4.02 37.30 -28.41
CA THR A 28 4.04 38.73 -28.81
C THR A 28 3.49 39.68 -27.77
N GLY A 29 3.08 39.16 -26.58
CA GLY A 29 2.55 39.94 -25.47
C GLY A 29 3.63 40.64 -24.63
N THR A 30 3.22 41.51 -23.71
CA THR A 30 4.11 42.25 -22.79
C THR A 30 5.00 41.26 -22.03
N GLU A 31 6.28 41.50 -21.98
CA GLU A 31 7.31 40.61 -21.38
C GLU A 31 7.42 39.21 -22.03
N GLY A 32 7.12 39.07 -23.34
CA GLY A 32 7.24 37.81 -24.05
C GLY A 32 6.13 36.80 -23.76
N ARG A 33 5.02 37.22 -23.19
CA ARG A 33 3.86 36.35 -22.90
C ARG A 33 3.16 35.90 -24.18
N VAL A 34 2.76 34.64 -24.22
CA VAL A 34 2.01 34.06 -25.32
C VAL A 34 0.56 34.55 -25.27
N THR A 35 0.09 35.14 -26.36
CA THR A 35 -1.28 35.65 -26.48
C THR A 35 -2.16 34.65 -27.24
N LYS A 36 -3.50 34.84 -27.17
CA LYS A 36 -4.45 34.04 -27.94
C LYS A 36 -4.19 34.11 -29.45
N LYS A 37 -3.69 35.26 -29.94
CA LYS A 37 -3.35 35.43 -31.36
C LYS A 37 -2.14 34.59 -31.76
N ASP A 38 -1.14 34.46 -30.88
CA ASP A 38 0.04 33.64 -31.11
C ASP A 38 -0.32 32.16 -31.23
N ILE A 39 -1.22 31.69 -30.41
CA ILE A 39 -1.71 30.30 -30.44
C ILE A 39 -2.49 30.01 -31.72
N ILE A 40 -3.38 30.94 -32.13
CA ILE A 40 -4.17 30.77 -33.35
C ILE A 40 -3.24 30.77 -34.58
N ALA A 41 -2.30 31.71 -34.65
CA ALA A 41 -1.33 31.77 -35.74
C ALA A 41 -0.46 30.51 -35.81
N PHE A 42 -0.05 29.96 -34.69
CA PHE A 42 0.72 28.71 -34.62
C PHE A 42 -0.11 27.50 -35.12
N VAL A 43 -1.38 27.40 -34.72
CA VAL A 43 -2.26 26.31 -35.15
C VAL A 43 -2.54 26.39 -36.66
N GLU A 44 -2.74 27.60 -37.20
CA GLU A 44 -2.94 27.81 -38.63
C GLU A 44 -1.66 27.51 -39.45
N ALA A 45 -0.48 27.93 -38.98
CA ALA A 45 0.80 27.60 -39.60
C ALA A 45 1.08 26.10 -39.58
N LYS A 46 0.66 25.39 -38.52
CA LYS A 46 0.81 23.94 -38.43
C LYS A 46 -0.17 23.19 -39.35
N LYS A 47 -1.37 23.74 -39.60
CA LYS A 47 -2.35 23.17 -40.55
C LYS A 47 -1.94 23.38 -42.00
N SER A 48 -1.25 24.48 -42.32
CA SER A 48 -0.79 24.81 -43.68
C SER A 48 0.57 24.23 -44.06
N GLY A 49 1.21 23.45 -43.18
CA GLY A 49 2.51 22.79 -43.45
C GLY A 49 3.69 23.73 -43.54
N SER A 50 3.53 25.03 -43.21
CA SER A 50 4.56 26.09 -43.31
C SER A 50 5.12 26.56 -41.99
N ALA A 51 5.38 25.65 -41.03
CA ALA A 51 6.07 26.03 -39.81
C ALA A 51 7.59 26.04 -40.08
N PRO A 52 8.30 27.18 -39.94
CA PRO A 52 9.74 27.20 -40.05
C PRO A 52 10.35 26.54 -38.81
N ILE A 53 10.80 25.30 -38.95
CA ILE A 53 11.68 24.66 -38.00
C ILE A 53 13.08 25.32 -38.19
N LYS A 54 13.43 26.23 -37.30
CA LYS A 54 14.83 26.63 -37.18
C LYS A 54 15.59 25.43 -36.58
N THR A 55 16.25 24.68 -37.45
CA THR A 55 17.31 23.76 -37.08
C THR A 55 18.48 24.56 -36.48
N VAL A 56 18.57 24.50 -35.16
CA VAL A 56 19.81 24.85 -34.47
C VAL A 56 20.77 23.70 -34.70
N GLY A 57 21.98 24.04 -35.20
CA GLY A 57 22.99 23.12 -35.68
C GLY A 57 23.25 21.95 -34.71
N SER A 58 23.43 20.78 -35.30
CA SER A 58 23.79 19.53 -34.66
C SER A 58 25.18 19.64 -34.02
N THR A 59 25.21 19.83 -32.71
CA THR A 59 26.32 19.39 -31.87
C THR A 59 26.16 17.91 -31.55
N PRO A 60 27.23 17.11 -31.40
CA PRO A 60 27.11 15.68 -31.24
C PRO A 60 26.29 15.33 -29.96
N SER A 61 25.30 14.47 -30.13
CA SER A 61 24.48 13.91 -29.06
C SER A 61 25.37 13.33 -27.98
N ALA A 62 25.50 14.04 -26.86
CA ALA A 62 25.90 13.40 -25.61
C ALA A 62 24.81 12.40 -25.21
N ALA A 63 25.21 11.18 -24.88
CA ALA A 63 24.35 10.14 -24.34
C ALA A 63 23.47 10.70 -23.21
N PRO A 64 22.24 10.16 -23.00
CA PRO A 64 21.37 10.65 -21.95
C PRO A 64 22.12 10.55 -20.63
N SER A 65 22.46 11.69 -20.04
CA SER A 65 23.01 11.76 -18.70
C SER A 65 21.95 11.19 -17.77
N THR A 66 22.22 10.03 -17.22
CA THR A 66 21.56 9.55 -16.01
C THR A 66 21.52 10.73 -15.04
N SER A 67 20.32 11.15 -14.64
CA SER A 67 20.13 12.20 -13.65
C SER A 67 20.99 11.86 -12.43
N ALA A 68 22.11 12.60 -12.27
CA ALA A 68 22.95 12.47 -11.10
C ALA A 68 22.09 12.74 -9.87
N SER A 69 21.97 11.76 -9.00
CA SER A 69 21.40 11.97 -7.66
C SER A 69 22.12 13.16 -7.03
N PRO A 70 21.42 14.06 -6.32
CA PRO A 70 22.04 15.20 -5.70
C PRO A 70 23.20 14.72 -4.81
N SER A 71 24.42 15.13 -5.13
CA SER A 71 25.59 14.82 -4.30
C SER A 71 25.43 15.51 -2.96
N VAL A 72 25.29 14.73 -1.89
CA VAL A 72 25.26 15.24 -0.54
C VAL A 72 26.65 15.78 -0.22
N SER A 73 26.77 17.07 0.07
CA SER A 73 28.01 17.68 0.57
C SER A 73 28.26 17.12 1.97
N LEU A 74 29.29 16.28 2.12
CA LEU A 74 29.64 15.61 3.35
C LEU A 74 30.50 16.56 4.20
N GLY A 75 29.94 17.08 5.31
CA GLY A 75 30.70 17.74 6.37
C GLY A 75 31.49 16.72 7.20
N GLY A 76 32.49 17.17 7.97
CA GLY A 76 33.53 16.33 8.59
C GLY A 76 33.11 15.27 9.62
N ASP A 77 31.82 15.16 10.04
CA ASP A 77 31.36 14.21 11.06
C ASP A 77 30.30 13.23 10.50
N VAL A 78 30.60 12.57 9.39
CA VAL A 78 29.71 11.59 8.77
C VAL A 78 30.40 10.25 8.57
N GLU A 79 29.71 9.18 8.90
CA GLU A 79 30.07 7.80 8.58
C GLU A 79 29.30 7.35 7.34
N ILE A 80 30.01 6.86 6.34
CA ILE A 80 29.38 6.32 5.12
C ILE A 80 29.31 4.83 5.23
N VAL A 81 28.07 4.30 5.25
CA VAL A 81 27.80 2.84 5.23
C VAL A 81 27.13 2.50 3.92
N GLU A 82 27.74 1.61 3.14
CA GLU A 82 27.15 1.10 1.90
C GLU A 82 26.01 0.12 2.20
N MET A 83 24.93 0.22 1.45
CA MET A 83 23.84 -0.74 1.50
C MET A 83 24.30 -2.09 0.97
N ASP A 84 23.97 -3.17 1.70
CA ASP A 84 24.12 -4.52 1.18
C ASP A 84 23.21 -4.76 -0.03
N ARG A 85 23.50 -5.83 -0.79
CA ARG A 85 22.74 -6.18 -2.01
C ARG A 85 21.24 -6.34 -1.75
N MET A 86 20.86 -6.97 -0.65
CA MET A 86 19.44 -7.19 -0.30
C MET A 86 18.76 -5.85 0.01
N ARG A 87 19.40 -5.01 0.80
CA ARG A 87 18.88 -3.68 1.16
C ARG A 87 18.70 -2.81 -0.09
N LYS A 88 19.63 -2.85 -1.03
CA LYS A 88 19.53 -2.10 -2.29
C LYS A 88 18.32 -2.58 -3.12
N LEU A 89 18.14 -3.88 -3.29
CA LEU A 89 16.97 -4.43 -4.01
C LEU A 89 15.64 -4.03 -3.34
N ILE A 90 15.58 -4.04 -2.01
CA ILE A 90 14.39 -3.58 -1.27
C ILE A 90 14.15 -2.09 -1.52
N ALA A 91 15.19 -1.25 -1.44
CA ALA A 91 15.08 0.18 -1.67
C ALA A 91 14.54 0.50 -3.07
N ASP A 92 15.13 -0.12 -4.10
CA ASP A 92 14.70 0.05 -5.50
C ASP A 92 13.23 -0.38 -5.68
N HIS A 93 12.83 -1.50 -5.08
CA HIS A 93 11.45 -1.99 -5.13
C HIS A 93 10.45 -1.06 -4.42
N MET A 94 10.83 -0.48 -3.27
CA MET A 94 9.97 0.46 -2.54
C MET A 94 9.81 1.79 -3.29
N VAL A 95 10.89 2.32 -3.88
CA VAL A 95 10.83 3.53 -4.73
C VAL A 95 9.94 3.27 -5.94
N MET A 96 10.16 2.16 -6.65
CA MET A 96 9.35 1.75 -7.81
C MET A 96 7.86 1.62 -7.42
N SER A 97 7.54 1.01 -6.28
CA SER A 97 6.16 0.87 -5.81
C SER A 97 5.48 2.23 -5.60
N LYS A 98 6.17 3.18 -4.97
CA LYS A 98 5.65 4.54 -4.73
C LYS A 98 5.46 5.34 -6.03
N GLN A 99 6.31 5.12 -7.02
CA GLN A 99 6.19 5.76 -8.33
C GLN A 99 5.08 5.13 -9.18
N THR A 100 4.87 3.81 -9.06
CA THR A 100 3.87 3.07 -9.83
C THR A 100 2.45 3.30 -9.34
N SER A 101 2.25 3.28 -8.03
CA SER A 101 0.93 3.29 -7.40
C SER A 101 0.71 4.57 -6.59
N PRO A 102 -0.28 5.41 -6.91
CA PRO A 102 -0.74 6.47 -6.02
C PRO A 102 -1.33 5.85 -4.74
N HIS A 103 -0.55 5.88 -3.66
CA HIS A 103 -0.96 5.29 -2.38
C HIS A 103 -1.93 6.19 -1.63
N VAL A 104 -3.09 5.65 -1.28
CA VAL A 104 -4.00 6.22 -0.28
C VAL A 104 -4.10 5.24 0.89
N THR A 105 -4.26 5.74 2.11
CA THR A 105 -4.39 4.90 3.30
C THR A 105 -5.67 5.23 4.04
N SER A 106 -6.47 4.21 4.32
CA SER A 106 -7.65 4.27 5.18
C SER A 106 -7.36 3.62 6.53
N TYR A 107 -8.03 4.09 7.58
CA TYR A 107 -7.87 3.60 8.95
C TYR A 107 -9.22 3.27 9.55
N VAL A 108 -9.28 2.18 10.30
CA VAL A 108 -10.45 1.79 11.11
C VAL A 108 -9.95 1.35 12.48
N GLU A 109 -10.60 1.80 13.54
CA GLU A 109 -10.42 1.25 14.88
C GLU A 109 -11.42 0.10 15.09
N ALA A 110 -10.95 -1.04 15.59
CA ALA A 110 -11.74 -2.24 15.82
C ALA A 110 -11.65 -2.69 17.28
N ASP A 111 -12.80 -3.11 17.84
CA ASP A 111 -12.89 -3.76 19.14
C ASP A 111 -12.66 -5.28 18.99
N VAL A 112 -11.51 -5.74 19.42
CA VAL A 112 -11.11 -7.15 19.33
C VAL A 112 -11.15 -7.85 20.69
N THR A 113 -11.96 -7.36 21.62
CA THR A 113 -12.04 -7.90 22.99
C THR A 113 -12.41 -9.38 22.98
N ASN A 114 -13.44 -9.77 22.22
CA ASN A 114 -13.89 -11.16 22.15
C ASN A 114 -12.78 -12.08 21.58
N LEU A 115 -12.07 -11.62 20.56
CA LEU A 115 -10.93 -12.33 19.99
C LEU A 115 -9.79 -12.52 21.02
N VAL A 116 -9.47 -11.48 21.79
CA VAL A 116 -8.42 -11.55 22.83
C VAL A 116 -8.82 -12.53 23.93
N MET A 117 -10.06 -12.44 24.43
CA MET A 117 -10.57 -13.33 25.47
C MET A 117 -10.58 -14.79 24.99
N TRP A 118 -11.07 -15.05 23.79
CA TRP A 118 -11.05 -16.36 23.17
C TRP A 118 -9.64 -16.94 23.08
N ARG A 119 -8.70 -16.17 22.49
CA ARG A 119 -7.33 -16.63 22.34
C ARG A 119 -6.67 -16.95 23.68
N ASP A 120 -6.90 -16.12 24.69
CA ASP A 120 -6.35 -16.33 26.04
C ASP A 120 -6.91 -17.57 26.72
N ARG A 121 -8.18 -17.91 26.44
CA ARG A 121 -8.82 -19.13 26.91
C ARG A 121 -8.25 -20.39 26.24
N VAL A 122 -8.09 -20.37 24.90
CA VAL A 122 -7.77 -21.58 24.13
C VAL A 122 -6.27 -21.85 24.00
N LYS A 123 -5.40 -20.84 24.18
CA LYS A 123 -3.95 -20.95 23.86
C LYS A 123 -3.25 -22.15 24.49
N LYS A 124 -3.53 -22.47 25.76
CA LYS A 124 -2.87 -23.58 26.47
C LYS A 124 -3.36 -24.94 26.02
N SER A 125 -4.66 -25.11 25.86
CA SER A 125 -5.27 -26.37 25.38
C SER A 125 -4.89 -26.64 23.93
N PHE A 126 -4.87 -25.61 23.10
CA PHE A 126 -4.45 -25.70 21.71
C PHE A 126 -2.97 -26.13 21.59
N GLU A 127 -2.06 -25.47 22.32
CA GLU A 127 -0.63 -25.80 22.31
C GLU A 127 -0.42 -27.25 22.79
N LYS A 128 -1.15 -27.70 23.82
CA LYS A 128 -1.06 -29.09 24.32
C LYS A 128 -1.56 -30.11 23.29
N ARG A 129 -2.63 -29.78 22.54
CA ARG A 129 -3.26 -30.69 21.58
C ARG A 129 -2.52 -30.75 20.24
N GLU A 130 -2.14 -29.58 19.72
CA GLU A 130 -1.61 -29.46 18.37
C GLU A 130 -0.08 -29.30 18.32
N GLY A 131 0.59 -29.06 19.44
CA GLY A 131 2.03 -28.77 19.51
C GLY A 131 2.39 -27.38 18.97
N GLU A 132 1.41 -26.54 18.66
CA GLU A 132 1.57 -25.26 17.99
C GLU A 132 1.06 -24.09 18.86
N LYS A 133 1.73 -22.94 18.77
CA LYS A 133 1.28 -21.72 19.46
C LYS A 133 0.29 -20.95 18.60
N ILE A 134 -0.92 -20.71 19.13
CA ILE A 134 -1.88 -19.86 18.45
C ILE A 134 -1.60 -18.38 18.74
N THR A 135 -1.36 -17.61 17.67
CA THR A 135 -1.20 -16.15 17.69
C THR A 135 -2.42 -15.48 17.06
N PHE A 136 -2.47 -14.14 17.07
CA PHE A 136 -3.55 -13.41 16.42
C PHE A 136 -3.45 -13.41 14.88
N THR A 137 -2.24 -13.57 14.33
CA THR A 137 -1.99 -13.48 12.88
C THR A 137 -2.86 -14.42 12.04
N PRO A 138 -3.03 -15.72 12.38
CA PRO A 138 -3.91 -16.61 11.63
C PRO A 138 -5.37 -16.12 11.57
N VAL A 139 -5.88 -15.53 12.67
CA VAL A 139 -7.25 -14.99 12.72
C VAL A 139 -7.36 -13.71 11.85
N PHE A 140 -6.35 -12.86 11.86
CA PHE A 140 -6.31 -11.70 10.97
C PHE A 140 -6.29 -12.12 9.50
N ILE A 141 -5.51 -13.15 9.15
CA ILE A 141 -5.49 -13.71 7.79
C ILE A 141 -6.86 -14.28 7.42
N GLU A 142 -7.52 -15.01 8.31
CA GLU A 142 -8.86 -15.56 8.08
C GLU A 142 -9.89 -14.44 7.80
N ALA A 143 -9.87 -13.35 8.60
CA ALA A 143 -10.74 -12.20 8.41
C ALA A 143 -10.47 -11.49 7.06
N VAL A 144 -9.21 -11.30 6.71
CA VAL A 144 -8.80 -10.71 5.41
C VAL A 144 -9.26 -11.58 4.25
N VAL A 145 -9.07 -12.89 4.33
CA VAL A 145 -9.50 -13.84 3.28
C VAL A 145 -11.02 -13.79 3.08
N LYS A 146 -11.80 -13.73 4.16
CA LYS A 146 -13.27 -13.58 4.10
C LYS A 146 -13.64 -12.26 3.41
N ALA A 147 -13.01 -11.15 3.81
CA ALA A 147 -13.26 -9.84 3.22
C ALA A 147 -12.84 -9.77 1.74
N ILE A 148 -11.75 -10.43 1.32
CA ILE A 148 -11.37 -10.52 -0.10
C ILE A 148 -12.43 -11.26 -0.92
N LYS A 149 -13.07 -12.30 -0.36
CA LYS A 149 -14.19 -12.99 -1.04
C LYS A 149 -15.40 -12.08 -1.23
N ASP A 150 -15.68 -11.19 -0.28
CA ASP A 150 -16.74 -10.19 -0.40
C ASP A 150 -16.39 -9.08 -1.41
N PHE A 151 -15.09 -8.71 -1.48
CA PHE A 151 -14.57 -7.63 -2.32
C PHE A 151 -13.42 -8.09 -3.23
N PRO A 152 -13.68 -8.88 -4.28
CA PRO A 152 -12.62 -9.48 -5.12
C PRO A 152 -11.72 -8.48 -5.82
N LEU A 153 -12.16 -7.24 -6.03
CA LEU A 153 -11.40 -6.17 -6.65
C LEU A 153 -10.22 -5.65 -5.79
N ILE A 154 -10.11 -6.09 -4.54
CA ILE A 154 -8.91 -5.86 -3.71
C ILE A 154 -7.81 -6.86 -4.05
N ASN A 155 -8.15 -8.04 -4.63
CA ASN A 155 -7.22 -9.11 -4.95
C ASN A 155 -6.84 -9.10 -6.44
N VAL A 156 -6.31 -7.97 -6.91
CA VAL A 156 -6.01 -7.73 -8.31
C VAL A 156 -4.56 -7.27 -8.52
N SER A 157 -4.14 -7.23 -9.78
CA SER A 157 -2.95 -6.51 -10.22
C SER A 157 -3.28 -5.66 -11.45
N VAL A 158 -2.47 -4.64 -11.72
CA VAL A 158 -2.65 -3.72 -12.84
C VAL A 158 -1.57 -3.95 -13.88
N ASP A 159 -1.97 -4.09 -15.14
CA ASP A 159 -1.07 -4.15 -16.29
C ASP A 159 -1.56 -3.16 -17.35
N GLY A 160 -0.88 -2.01 -17.44
CA GLY A 160 -1.33 -0.90 -18.28
C GLY A 160 -2.74 -0.44 -17.93
N THR A 161 -3.69 -0.66 -18.83
CA THR A 161 -5.13 -0.34 -18.65
C THR A 161 -5.97 -1.56 -18.21
N LYS A 162 -5.33 -2.72 -17.96
CA LYS A 162 -6.02 -3.96 -17.63
C LYS A 162 -5.98 -4.21 -16.12
N ILE A 163 -7.11 -4.59 -15.55
CA ILE A 163 -7.24 -5.10 -14.17
C ILE A 163 -7.26 -6.63 -14.25
N ILE A 164 -6.28 -7.27 -13.62
CA ILE A 164 -6.14 -8.73 -13.59
C ILE A 164 -6.65 -9.23 -12.24
N ILE A 165 -7.84 -9.82 -12.23
CA ILE A 165 -8.45 -10.40 -11.02
C ILE A 165 -7.81 -11.75 -10.73
N LYS A 166 -7.21 -11.88 -9.54
CA LYS A 166 -6.61 -13.13 -9.09
C LYS A 166 -7.70 -14.01 -8.46
N LYS A 167 -7.79 -15.27 -8.91
CA LYS A 167 -8.74 -16.24 -8.35
C LYS A 167 -8.23 -16.86 -7.05
N ASN A 168 -6.92 -17.10 -6.97
CA ASN A 168 -6.27 -17.61 -5.77
C ASN A 168 -6.02 -16.46 -4.78
N ILE A 169 -6.21 -16.74 -3.51
CA ILE A 169 -5.93 -15.78 -2.43
C ILE A 169 -4.64 -16.22 -1.72
N ASN A 170 -3.54 -15.57 -2.08
CA ASN A 170 -2.21 -15.86 -1.54
C ASN A 170 -1.77 -14.70 -0.63
N ILE A 171 -1.72 -14.96 0.67
CA ILE A 171 -1.44 -13.91 1.65
C ILE A 171 0.06 -13.87 1.97
N GLY A 172 0.69 -12.76 1.59
CA GLY A 172 2.03 -12.42 2.05
C GLY A 172 2.00 -11.95 3.51
N MET A 173 2.88 -12.49 4.32
CA MET A 173 3.01 -12.12 5.73
C MET A 173 4.38 -11.47 5.96
N ALA A 174 4.42 -10.16 6.26
CA ALA A 174 5.68 -9.49 6.53
C ALA A 174 6.32 -9.99 7.82
N ALA A 175 7.53 -10.51 7.72
CA ALA A 175 8.32 -11.04 8.82
C ALA A 175 9.67 -10.31 8.93
N ALA A 176 10.01 -9.86 10.15
CA ALA A 176 11.30 -9.24 10.43
C ALA A 176 12.38 -10.33 10.57
N LEU A 177 13.50 -10.13 9.89
CA LEU A 177 14.70 -10.95 10.01
C LEU A 177 15.60 -10.43 11.15
N PRO A 178 16.46 -11.27 11.72
CA PRO A 178 17.44 -10.85 12.72
C PRO A 178 18.40 -9.76 12.21
N THR A 179 18.60 -9.67 10.90
CA THR A 179 19.42 -8.64 10.22
C THR A 179 18.75 -7.27 10.16
N GLY A 180 17.50 -7.13 10.62
CA GLY A 180 16.71 -5.91 10.49
C GLY A 180 16.05 -5.73 9.12
N ASN A 181 16.26 -6.64 8.18
CA ASN A 181 15.54 -6.66 6.91
C ASN A 181 14.15 -7.28 7.08
N LEU A 182 13.23 -6.94 6.18
CA LEU A 182 11.91 -7.57 6.09
C LEU A 182 11.88 -8.56 4.93
N ILE A 183 11.22 -9.70 5.14
CA ILE A 183 10.89 -10.66 4.10
C ILE A 183 9.39 -10.94 4.15
N VAL A 184 8.78 -11.28 3.01
CA VAL A 184 7.34 -11.50 2.92
C VAL A 184 7.06 -12.91 2.42
N PRO A 185 7.14 -13.95 3.30
CA PRO A 185 6.69 -15.29 2.92
C PRO A 185 5.19 -15.30 2.59
N VAL A 186 4.79 -16.21 1.70
CA VAL A 186 3.45 -16.27 1.11
C VAL A 186 2.75 -17.57 1.51
N ILE A 187 1.59 -17.44 2.14
CA ILE A 187 0.67 -18.55 2.38
C ILE A 187 -0.19 -18.69 1.13
N LYS A 188 0.08 -19.70 0.34
CA LYS A 188 -0.65 -19.97 -0.91
C LYS A 188 -2.03 -20.55 -0.61
N ASN A 189 -3.04 -20.14 -1.40
CA ASN A 189 -4.44 -20.59 -1.29
C ASN A 189 -4.95 -20.52 0.16
N ALA A 190 -4.73 -19.40 0.82
CA ALA A 190 -5.09 -19.18 2.22
C ALA A 190 -6.61 -19.37 2.48
N ASP A 191 -7.42 -19.24 1.44
CA ASP A 191 -8.88 -19.45 1.48
C ASP A 191 -9.31 -20.91 1.55
N GLN A 192 -8.40 -21.84 1.32
CA GLN A 192 -8.64 -23.29 1.43
C GLN A 192 -8.20 -23.86 2.78
N LEU A 193 -7.53 -23.05 3.61
CA LEU A 193 -7.02 -23.45 4.90
C LEU A 193 -8.02 -23.09 6.01
N ASN A 194 -8.25 -24.01 6.94
CA ASN A 194 -8.91 -23.72 8.19
C ASN A 194 -7.95 -23.03 9.17
N LEU A 195 -8.43 -22.59 10.33
CA LEU A 195 -7.63 -21.85 11.31
C LEU A 195 -6.39 -22.63 11.78
N LEU A 196 -6.51 -23.97 11.94
CA LEU A 196 -5.36 -24.81 12.30
C LEU A 196 -4.31 -24.83 11.18
N GLY A 197 -4.74 -25.01 9.93
CA GLY A 197 -3.85 -24.97 8.76
C GLY A 197 -3.15 -23.61 8.61
N LEU A 198 -3.90 -22.50 8.80
CA LEU A 198 -3.32 -21.17 8.81
C LEU A 198 -2.31 -20.99 9.95
N THR A 199 -2.60 -21.50 11.15
CA THR A 199 -1.69 -21.40 12.31
C THR A 199 -0.38 -22.15 12.03
N LYS A 200 -0.45 -23.38 11.52
CA LYS A 200 0.73 -24.16 11.15
C LYS A 200 1.56 -23.45 10.07
N SER A 201 0.91 -22.94 9.02
CA SER A 201 1.60 -22.21 7.94
C SER A 201 2.26 -20.93 8.43
N VAL A 202 1.59 -20.15 9.27
CA VAL A 202 2.15 -18.92 9.86
C VAL A 202 3.37 -19.22 10.71
N ASN A 203 3.30 -20.22 11.60
CA ASN A 203 4.39 -20.57 12.51
C ASN A 203 5.60 -21.14 11.76
N ASP A 204 5.36 -22.04 10.79
CA ASP A 204 6.40 -22.64 9.97
C ASP A 204 7.13 -21.57 9.16
N LEU A 205 6.41 -20.79 8.35
CA LEU A 205 7.01 -19.75 7.52
C LEU A 205 7.74 -18.69 8.36
N ALA A 206 7.18 -18.28 9.51
CA ALA A 206 7.83 -17.33 10.40
C ALA A 206 9.11 -17.89 11.02
N THR A 207 9.14 -19.17 11.38
CA THR A 207 10.31 -19.84 11.95
C THR A 207 11.41 -19.99 10.91
N ARG A 208 11.06 -20.47 9.70
CA ARG A 208 12.02 -20.63 8.60
C ARG A 208 12.52 -19.29 8.06
N ALA A 209 11.68 -18.25 8.07
CA ALA A 209 12.11 -16.89 7.74
C ALA A 209 13.23 -16.43 8.67
N ARG A 210 13.04 -16.52 9.98
CA ARG A 210 14.05 -16.11 10.98
C ARG A 210 15.34 -16.94 10.89
N ALA A 211 15.21 -18.20 10.47
CA ALA A 211 16.36 -19.11 10.25
C ALA A 211 17.00 -18.93 8.87
N ASN A 212 16.49 -18.01 8.03
CA ASN A 212 16.90 -17.78 6.63
C ASN A 212 16.83 -19.07 5.77
N LYS A 213 15.76 -19.86 5.97
CA LYS A 213 15.53 -21.19 5.33
C LYS A 213 14.29 -21.19 4.41
N LEU A 214 13.82 -20.03 3.98
CA LEU A 214 12.73 -19.97 3.01
C LEU A 214 13.21 -20.34 1.61
N GLN A 215 12.34 -21.04 0.86
CA GLN A 215 12.57 -21.33 -0.54
C GLN A 215 12.15 -20.14 -1.42
N PRO A 216 12.76 -19.95 -2.60
CA PRO A 216 12.43 -18.84 -3.50
C PRO A 216 10.95 -18.77 -3.91
N ASP A 217 10.27 -19.90 -4.05
CA ASP A 217 8.86 -19.98 -4.42
C ASP A 217 7.91 -19.61 -3.26
N GLU A 218 8.41 -19.61 -2.03
CA GLU A 218 7.65 -19.23 -0.83
C GLU A 218 7.59 -17.71 -0.60
N ILE A 219 8.37 -16.93 -1.33
CA ILE A 219 8.38 -15.47 -1.26
C ILE A 219 7.78 -14.81 -2.51
N GLN A 220 7.22 -15.62 -3.42
CA GLN A 220 6.66 -15.17 -4.68
C GLN A 220 5.17 -15.52 -4.82
N GLY A 221 4.47 -14.81 -5.71
CA GLY A 221 3.09 -15.12 -6.03
C GLY A 221 2.06 -14.67 -4.98
N GLY A 222 2.45 -13.82 -4.03
CA GLY A 222 1.50 -13.17 -3.10
C GLY A 222 0.55 -12.25 -3.85
N THR A 223 -0.73 -12.25 -3.44
CA THR A 223 -1.77 -11.42 -4.07
C THR A 223 -2.27 -10.30 -3.16
N PHE A 224 -2.07 -10.42 -1.87
CA PHE A 224 -2.33 -9.43 -0.83
C PHE A 224 -1.29 -9.57 0.28
N THR A 225 -0.92 -8.49 0.94
CA THR A 225 0.08 -8.53 2.03
C THR A 225 -0.52 -8.05 3.35
N LEU A 226 -0.21 -8.79 4.43
CA LEU A 226 -0.49 -8.41 5.81
C LEU A 226 0.82 -8.15 6.55
N THR A 227 0.90 -7.01 7.24
CA THR A 227 2.05 -6.65 8.09
C THR A 227 1.59 -6.35 9.50
N ASN A 228 2.34 -6.80 10.50
CA ASN A 228 2.05 -6.55 11.90
C ASN A 228 3.01 -5.51 12.49
N VAL A 229 2.59 -4.25 12.49
CA VAL A 229 3.34 -3.14 13.07
C VAL A 229 3.17 -3.05 14.60
N GLY A 230 2.12 -3.69 15.11
CA GLY A 230 1.84 -3.77 16.55
C GLY A 230 2.89 -4.53 17.35
N SER A 231 3.63 -5.45 16.71
CA SER A 231 4.76 -6.15 17.34
C SER A 231 5.90 -5.20 17.74
N PHE A 232 5.97 -4.02 17.13
CA PHE A 232 6.91 -2.93 17.47
C PHE A 232 6.28 -1.86 18.37
N GLY A 233 5.04 -2.07 18.84
CA GLY A 233 4.30 -1.12 19.66
C GLY A 233 3.58 -0.02 18.89
N ASN A 234 3.64 -0.01 17.57
CA ASN A 234 2.97 0.98 16.73
C ASN A 234 1.46 0.74 16.71
N VAL A 235 0.68 1.82 16.78
CA VAL A 235 -0.79 1.73 16.75
C VAL A 235 -1.35 1.74 15.33
N MET A 236 -0.70 2.46 14.41
CA MET A 236 -1.09 2.60 13.01
C MET A 236 0.15 2.62 12.13
N GLY A 237 -0.03 2.47 10.81
CA GLY A 237 1.05 2.59 9.84
C GLY A 237 0.53 2.96 8.45
N THR A 238 1.43 3.41 7.59
CA THR A 238 1.19 3.66 6.16
C THR A 238 2.10 2.74 5.35
N PRO A 239 1.79 1.43 5.28
CA PRO A 239 2.67 0.49 4.61
C PRO A 239 2.76 0.77 3.10
N ILE A 240 3.92 0.47 2.51
CA ILE A 240 4.11 0.58 1.06
C ILE A 240 3.63 -0.72 0.41
N ILE A 241 2.89 -0.60 -0.68
CA ILE A 241 2.33 -1.73 -1.41
C ILE A 241 3.46 -2.61 -1.97
N ASN A 242 3.34 -3.92 -1.78
CA ASN A 242 4.27 -4.89 -2.35
C ASN A 242 3.84 -5.23 -3.79
N GLN A 243 4.43 -4.54 -4.77
CA GLN A 243 4.09 -4.76 -6.18
C GLN A 243 4.24 -6.23 -6.61
N PRO A 244 3.40 -6.74 -7.52
CA PRO A 244 2.34 -6.08 -8.29
C PRO A 244 0.95 -6.08 -7.63
N GLN A 245 0.88 -6.25 -6.31
CA GLN A 245 -0.36 -6.17 -5.53
C GLN A 245 -0.89 -4.73 -5.55
N VAL A 246 -2.18 -4.57 -5.23
CA VAL A 246 -2.82 -3.26 -5.17
C VAL A 246 -3.17 -2.82 -3.74
N ALA A 247 -2.97 -3.69 -2.74
CA ALA A 247 -3.26 -3.35 -1.36
C ALA A 247 -2.36 -4.11 -0.37
N ILE A 248 -2.17 -3.49 0.80
CA ILE A 248 -1.47 -4.04 1.95
C ILE A 248 -2.16 -3.58 3.23
N LEU A 249 -2.39 -4.51 4.16
CA LEU A 249 -2.99 -4.25 5.46
C LEU A 249 -1.92 -4.26 6.56
N ALA A 250 -1.85 -3.18 7.35
CA ALA A 250 -1.11 -3.16 8.60
C ALA A 250 -2.04 -3.30 9.79
N VAL A 251 -1.71 -4.22 10.70
CA VAL A 251 -2.40 -4.39 11.98
C VAL A 251 -1.59 -3.76 13.09
N GLY A 252 -2.24 -2.89 13.87
CA GLY A 252 -1.63 -2.16 14.97
C GLY A 252 -1.58 -2.95 16.26
N ALA A 253 -0.98 -2.35 17.30
CA ALA A 253 -0.92 -2.92 18.62
C ALA A 253 -2.32 -2.96 19.26
N ILE A 254 -2.69 -4.12 19.81
CA ILE A 254 -3.90 -4.26 20.64
C ILE A 254 -3.64 -3.61 21.99
N ARG A 255 -4.49 -2.64 22.37
CA ARG A 255 -4.38 -1.89 23.61
C ARG A 255 -5.69 -1.84 24.36
N LYS A 256 -5.65 -1.94 25.70
CA LYS A 256 -6.80 -1.66 26.55
C LYS A 256 -7.11 -0.17 26.53
N LYS A 257 -8.35 0.17 26.23
CA LYS A 257 -8.87 1.55 26.25
C LYS A 257 -10.25 1.58 26.89
N PRO A 258 -10.67 2.68 27.54
CA PRO A 258 -12.05 2.93 27.84
C PRO A 258 -12.81 3.14 26.51
N ALA A 259 -13.92 2.45 26.34
CA ALA A 259 -14.78 2.62 25.17
C ALA A 259 -16.24 2.61 25.64
N VAL A 260 -17.09 3.32 24.91
CA VAL A 260 -18.54 3.27 25.12
C VAL A 260 -19.06 1.96 24.54
N ILE A 261 -19.88 1.27 25.33
CA ILE A 261 -20.64 0.11 24.88
C ILE A 261 -22.13 0.42 25.02
N GLU A 262 -22.89 0.09 23.99
CA GLU A 262 -24.35 0.19 24.02
C GLU A 262 -24.92 -0.99 24.78
N THR A 263 -25.78 -0.71 25.76
CA THR A 263 -26.47 -1.73 26.52
C THR A 263 -28.00 -1.50 26.49
N PRO A 264 -28.83 -2.47 26.78
CA PRO A 264 -30.27 -2.26 26.84
C PRO A 264 -30.71 -1.20 27.87
N MET A 265 -29.84 -0.85 28.81
CA MET A 265 -30.07 0.16 29.85
C MET A 265 -29.45 1.52 29.50
N GLY A 266 -28.88 1.67 28.30
CA GLY A 266 -28.16 2.88 27.82
C GLY A 266 -26.65 2.64 27.68
N ASP A 267 -25.94 3.69 27.33
CA ASP A 267 -24.50 3.66 27.12
C ASP A 267 -23.74 3.45 28.44
N ALA A 268 -22.70 2.62 28.40
CA ALA A 268 -21.81 2.38 29.53
C ALA A 268 -20.35 2.46 29.07
N ILE A 269 -19.46 2.84 29.99
CA ILE A 269 -18.01 2.81 29.72
C ILE A 269 -17.43 1.47 30.18
N ALA A 270 -16.77 0.78 29.27
CA ALA A 270 -16.08 -0.47 29.56
C ALA A 270 -14.64 -0.44 29.08
N ILE A 271 -13.77 -1.29 29.67
CA ILE A 271 -12.41 -1.50 29.19
C ILE A 271 -12.48 -2.52 28.05
N ARG A 272 -12.07 -2.08 26.85
CA ARG A 272 -12.06 -2.89 25.63
C ARG A 272 -10.65 -3.02 25.08
N HIS A 273 -10.41 -4.09 24.32
CA HIS A 273 -9.15 -4.29 23.59
C HIS A 273 -9.34 -3.73 22.19
N MET A 274 -8.79 -2.53 21.98
CA MET A 274 -8.92 -1.80 20.72
C MET A 274 -7.64 -1.94 19.89
N MET A 275 -7.79 -2.02 18.57
CA MET A 275 -6.68 -1.97 17.63
C MET A 275 -7.04 -1.16 16.39
N PHE A 276 -6.04 -0.58 15.76
CA PHE A 276 -6.20 0.05 14.46
C PHE A 276 -5.81 -0.91 13.34
N LEU A 277 -6.58 -0.86 12.29
CA LEU A 277 -6.30 -1.46 10.99
C LEU A 277 -5.98 -0.33 10.02
N SER A 278 -4.91 -0.46 9.25
CA SER A 278 -4.45 0.54 8.28
C SER A 278 -4.29 -0.14 6.92
N LEU A 279 -5.10 0.24 5.93
CA LEU A 279 -5.05 -0.30 4.58
C LEU A 279 -4.47 0.74 3.63
N SER A 280 -3.28 0.47 3.07
CA SER A 280 -2.77 1.23 1.93
C SER A 280 -3.18 0.54 0.62
N TYR A 281 -3.66 1.30 -0.35
CA TYR A 281 -4.14 0.78 -1.63
C TYR A 281 -3.78 1.69 -2.80
N ASP A 282 -3.73 1.08 -3.98
CA ASP A 282 -3.44 1.73 -5.26
C ASP A 282 -4.70 2.43 -5.78
N HIS A 283 -4.70 3.77 -5.71
CA HIS A 283 -5.87 4.57 -6.08
C HIS A 283 -6.17 4.61 -7.59
N ARG A 284 -5.37 3.92 -8.40
CA ARG A 284 -5.70 3.73 -9.82
C ARG A 284 -6.87 2.76 -10.02
N VAL A 285 -7.08 1.81 -9.09
CA VAL A 285 -8.08 0.73 -9.20
C VAL A 285 -8.91 0.53 -7.95
N VAL A 286 -8.44 0.99 -6.79
CA VAL A 286 -9.17 0.94 -5.52
C VAL A 286 -9.46 2.37 -5.11
N ASP A 287 -10.73 2.75 -5.13
CA ASP A 287 -11.19 4.05 -4.65
C ASP A 287 -11.44 4.05 -3.12
N GLY A 288 -11.74 5.23 -2.58
CA GLY A 288 -12.00 5.38 -1.15
C GLY A 288 -13.22 4.60 -0.67
N SER A 289 -14.23 4.39 -1.51
CA SER A 289 -15.41 3.59 -1.19
C SER A 289 -15.05 2.11 -1.06
N LEU A 290 -14.40 1.54 -2.07
CA LEU A 290 -13.99 0.14 -2.06
C LEU A 290 -12.97 -0.14 -0.94
N GLY A 291 -11.92 0.70 -0.81
CA GLY A 291 -10.87 0.51 0.21
C GLY A 291 -11.41 0.68 1.62
N GLY A 292 -12.25 1.70 1.86
CA GLY A 292 -12.88 1.94 3.16
C GLY A 292 -13.87 0.85 3.55
N THR A 293 -14.74 0.42 2.63
CA THR A 293 -15.72 -0.63 2.89
C THR A 293 -15.06 -1.99 3.12
N PHE A 294 -14.02 -2.32 2.34
CA PHE A 294 -13.21 -3.52 2.57
C PHE A 294 -12.58 -3.52 3.96
N LEU A 295 -11.94 -2.41 4.35
CA LEU A 295 -11.28 -2.29 5.65
C LEU A 295 -12.29 -2.39 6.79
N ARG A 296 -13.46 -1.75 6.67
CA ARG A 296 -14.56 -1.89 7.64
C ARG A 296 -15.04 -3.34 7.73
N ARG A 297 -15.18 -4.04 6.60
CA ARG A 297 -15.58 -5.46 6.58
C ARG A 297 -14.58 -6.36 7.31
N VAL A 298 -13.26 -6.10 7.14
CA VAL A 298 -12.23 -6.82 7.92
C VAL A 298 -12.43 -6.60 9.42
N ALA A 299 -12.68 -5.35 9.82
CA ALA A 299 -12.94 -5.02 11.22
C ALA A 299 -14.22 -5.68 11.73
N ASP A 300 -15.31 -5.69 10.94
CA ASP A 300 -16.57 -6.37 11.31
C ASP A 300 -16.34 -7.86 11.60
N TYR A 301 -15.55 -8.56 10.77
CA TYR A 301 -15.21 -9.96 11.03
C TYR A 301 -14.38 -10.18 12.30
N LEU A 302 -13.59 -9.19 12.72
CA LEU A 302 -12.82 -9.26 13.96
C LEU A 302 -13.65 -8.88 15.19
N GLU A 303 -14.56 -7.91 15.08
CA GLU A 303 -15.45 -7.45 16.15
C GLU A 303 -16.53 -8.48 16.46
N GLN A 304 -17.08 -9.11 15.40
CA GLN A 304 -18.10 -10.17 15.51
C GLN A 304 -17.50 -11.56 15.77
N PHE A 305 -16.23 -11.62 16.20
CA PHE A 305 -15.56 -12.89 16.47
C PHE A 305 -16.30 -13.64 17.60
N ASP A 306 -16.68 -14.90 17.32
CA ASP A 306 -17.33 -15.75 18.31
C ASP A 306 -16.33 -16.16 19.40
N GLU A 307 -16.53 -15.65 20.60
CA GLU A 307 -15.70 -15.99 21.75
C GLU A 307 -15.83 -17.47 22.18
N ASN A 308 -16.92 -18.15 21.81
CA ASN A 308 -17.14 -19.57 22.12
C ASN A 308 -16.67 -20.52 21.02
N ARG A 309 -16.08 -19.99 19.96
CA ARG A 309 -15.58 -20.79 18.84
C ARG A 309 -14.68 -21.92 19.33
N GLU A 310 -14.97 -23.14 18.90
CA GLU A 310 -14.13 -24.32 19.06
C GLU A 310 -13.07 -24.37 17.94
N ILE A 311 -11.88 -24.98 18.25
CA ILE A 311 -10.79 -25.18 17.28
C ILE A 311 -10.46 -26.67 17.19
#